data_f24f1029cb224aeb5c52a0dda90ba4af
#
_entry.id   f24f1029cb224aeb5c52a0dda90ba4af
#
_cell.length_a   1.000
_cell.length_b   1.000
_cell.length_c   1.000
_cell.angle_alpha   90.00
_cell.angle_beta   90.00
_cell.angle_gamma   90.00
#
_symmetry.space_group_name_H-M   'P 1'
#
loop_
_entity.id
_entity.type
_entity.pdbx_description
1 polymer ?
#
loop_
_entity_poly.entity_id
_entity_poly.type
_entity_poly.pdbx_seq_one_letter_code
_entity_poly.pdbx_strand_id
1 'polypeptide(L)'
;MLVLEQLQVEQTIEPITNKPITNDQLVAYAQASGDLNPIHTDEQVAKSVGLPTNIAHGMFVMGQLGQYVNQLAGKKARVEEFRMRFGAMIFPQEQVTCSAIVEKIEGKRVHLNVYASKGPQEVVGNGTAILVFEGVHTHE
;
A
#
# COMPACT_ATOMS: atom_id res chain seq x y z
N MET A 1 -7.71 -1.49 12.98
CA MET A 1 -6.56 -1.99 13.78
C MET A 1 -6.79 -3.45 14.10
N LEU A 2 -5.78 -4.28 13.86
CA LEU A 2 -5.89 -5.71 14.11
C LEU A 2 -5.74 -6.02 15.60
N VAL A 3 -6.39 -7.07 16.05
CA VAL A 3 -6.28 -7.60 17.42
C VAL A 3 -5.72 -9.01 17.30
N LEU A 4 -4.52 -9.23 17.87
CA LEU A 4 -3.77 -10.47 17.69
C LEU A 4 -4.62 -11.71 18.02
N GLU A 5 -5.35 -11.67 19.12
CA GLU A 5 -6.13 -12.82 19.60
C GLU A 5 -7.27 -13.20 18.68
N GLN A 6 -7.63 -12.30 17.74
CA GLN A 6 -8.74 -12.54 16.82
C GLN A 6 -8.27 -12.97 15.43
N LEU A 7 -6.95 -13.07 15.22
CA LEU A 7 -6.40 -13.37 13.90
C LEU A 7 -6.26 -14.87 13.70
N GLN A 8 -6.50 -15.30 12.48
CA GLN A 8 -6.32 -16.68 12.04
C GLN A 8 -5.56 -16.71 10.74
N VAL A 9 -4.77 -17.76 10.54
CA VAL A 9 -4.06 -17.97 9.28
C VAL A 9 -5.07 -18.08 8.14
N GLU A 10 -4.74 -17.46 7.00
CA GLU A 10 -5.56 -17.36 5.79
C GLU A 10 -6.77 -16.44 5.93
N GLN A 11 -6.88 -15.73 7.03
CA GLN A 11 -7.95 -14.74 7.20
C GLN A 11 -7.73 -13.57 6.25
N THR A 12 -8.80 -13.20 5.54
CA THR A 12 -8.81 -11.98 4.73
C THR A 12 -9.13 -10.80 5.62
N ILE A 13 -8.27 -9.78 5.54
CA ILE A 13 -8.45 -8.56 6.33
C ILE A 13 -9.32 -7.59 5.53
N GLU A 14 -10.08 -6.79 6.23
CA GLU A 14 -10.98 -5.78 5.64
C GLU A 14 -10.19 -4.87 4.70
N PRO A 15 -10.57 -4.79 3.42
CA PRO A 15 -9.87 -3.91 2.49
C PRO A 15 -10.28 -2.46 2.67
N ILE A 16 -9.40 -1.56 2.21
CA ILE A 16 -9.69 -0.12 2.17
C ILE A 16 -9.46 0.36 0.75
N THR A 17 -10.46 1.03 0.17
CA THR A 17 -10.34 1.65 -1.13
C THR A 17 -10.08 3.14 -0.92
N ASN A 18 -8.96 3.62 -1.44
CA ASN A 18 -8.59 5.02 -1.35
C ASN A 18 -9.39 5.86 -2.35
N LYS A 19 -9.40 7.17 -2.13
CA LYS A 19 -10.01 8.10 -3.08
C LYS A 19 -9.26 8.07 -4.40
N PRO A 20 -9.92 8.47 -5.52
CA PRO A 20 -9.24 8.53 -6.81
C PRO A 20 -7.98 9.40 -6.74
N ILE A 21 -6.93 8.95 -7.43
CA ILE A 21 -5.68 9.68 -7.48
C ILE A 21 -5.86 10.89 -8.41
N THR A 22 -5.42 12.07 -7.94
CA THR A 22 -5.53 13.31 -8.72
C THR A 22 -4.17 13.73 -9.26
N ASN A 23 -4.19 14.49 -10.35
CA ASN A 23 -2.95 15.09 -10.88
C ASN A 23 -2.29 16.00 -9.86
N ASP A 24 -3.08 16.73 -9.07
CA ASP A 24 -2.51 17.59 -8.03
C ASP A 24 -1.73 16.80 -7.00
N GLN A 25 -2.20 15.62 -6.63
CA GLN A 25 -1.47 14.73 -5.73
C GLN A 25 -0.15 14.28 -6.35
N LEU A 26 -0.13 13.96 -7.64
CA LEU A 26 1.08 13.52 -8.31
C LEU A 26 2.11 14.64 -8.40
N VAL A 27 1.67 15.88 -8.68
CA VAL A 27 2.55 17.03 -8.68
C VAL A 27 3.12 17.26 -7.29
N ALA A 28 2.27 17.23 -6.26
CA ALA A 28 2.72 17.43 -4.89
C ALA A 28 3.71 16.34 -4.47
N TYR A 29 3.44 15.10 -4.85
CA TYR A 29 4.33 13.99 -4.53
C TYR A 29 5.67 14.13 -5.26
N ALA A 30 5.66 14.54 -6.52
CA ALA A 30 6.89 14.76 -7.29
C ALA A 30 7.78 15.77 -6.57
N GLN A 31 7.20 16.87 -6.10
CA GLN A 31 7.95 17.91 -5.40
C GLN A 31 8.46 17.44 -4.04
N ALA A 32 7.63 16.69 -3.31
CA ALA A 32 8.01 16.23 -1.97
C ALA A 32 9.06 15.13 -2.02
N SER A 33 8.98 14.23 -3.01
CA SER A 33 9.89 13.10 -3.12
C SER A 33 11.18 13.42 -3.86
N GLY A 34 11.18 14.50 -4.65
CA GLY A 34 12.29 14.82 -5.55
C GLY A 34 12.28 14.05 -6.85
N ASP A 35 11.30 13.18 -7.08
CA ASP A 35 11.16 12.45 -8.35
C ASP A 35 10.36 13.31 -9.32
N LEU A 36 11.08 14.11 -10.10
CA LEU A 36 10.50 15.09 -11.02
C LEU A 36 10.38 14.55 -12.44
N ASN A 37 10.48 13.24 -12.64
CA ASN A 37 10.33 12.66 -13.97
C ASN A 37 8.97 13.06 -14.55
N PRO A 38 8.94 13.75 -15.70
CA PRO A 38 7.70 14.31 -16.22
C PRO A 38 6.67 13.29 -16.67
N ILE A 39 7.02 12.00 -16.78
CA ILE A 39 6.02 10.97 -17.10
C ILE A 39 4.94 10.87 -16.01
N HIS A 40 5.20 11.39 -14.82
CA HIS A 40 4.24 11.36 -13.72
C HIS A 40 3.34 12.59 -13.68
N THR A 41 3.75 13.69 -14.29
CA THR A 41 3.04 14.97 -14.14
C THR A 41 2.65 15.63 -15.46
N ASP A 42 3.21 15.18 -16.58
CA ASP A 42 2.96 15.79 -17.89
C ASP A 42 2.39 14.74 -18.84
N GLU A 43 1.12 14.90 -19.18
CA GLU A 43 0.42 13.97 -20.07
C GLU A 43 1.06 13.88 -21.45
N GLN A 44 1.52 15.01 -22.00
CA GLN A 44 2.12 15.02 -23.33
C GLN A 44 3.44 14.25 -23.36
N VAL A 45 4.27 14.44 -22.35
CA VAL A 45 5.53 13.70 -22.24
C VAL A 45 5.25 12.20 -22.10
N ALA A 46 4.29 11.83 -21.25
CA ALA A 46 3.93 10.43 -21.07
C ALA A 46 3.49 9.80 -22.39
N LYS A 47 2.63 10.48 -23.14
CA LYS A 47 2.17 9.99 -24.44
C LYS A 47 3.31 9.88 -25.45
N SER A 48 4.28 10.79 -25.38
CA SER A 48 5.42 10.76 -26.31
C SER A 48 6.31 9.54 -26.13
N VAL A 49 6.28 8.90 -24.97
CA VAL A 49 7.04 7.67 -24.70
C VAL A 49 6.16 6.42 -24.72
N GLY A 50 4.93 6.52 -25.22
CA GLY A 50 4.08 5.36 -25.44
C GLY A 50 3.08 5.07 -24.34
N LEU A 51 2.95 5.93 -23.34
CA LEU A 51 1.97 5.74 -22.27
C LEU A 51 0.63 6.37 -22.66
N PRO A 52 -0.50 5.82 -22.16
CA PRO A 52 -1.82 6.41 -22.48
C PRO A 52 -2.00 7.80 -21.85
N THR A 53 -1.42 8.04 -20.69
CA THR A 53 -1.42 9.32 -19.99
C THR A 53 -0.30 9.28 -18.95
N ASN A 54 -0.16 10.34 -18.16
CA ASN A 54 0.82 10.32 -17.07
C ASN A 54 0.43 9.29 -16.01
N ILE A 55 1.44 8.75 -15.31
CA ILE A 55 1.27 7.64 -14.38
C ILE A 55 1.67 8.06 -12.97
N ALA A 56 1.07 7.40 -11.98
CA ALA A 56 1.45 7.61 -10.60
C ALA A 56 2.84 7.04 -10.34
N HIS A 57 3.58 7.68 -9.44
CA HIS A 57 4.85 7.16 -8.96
C HIS A 57 4.62 5.83 -8.25
N GLY A 58 5.48 4.84 -8.51
CA GLY A 58 5.40 3.56 -7.79
C GLY A 58 5.47 3.76 -6.28
N MET A 59 6.38 4.61 -5.82
CA MET A 59 6.50 4.88 -4.39
C MET A 59 5.29 5.58 -3.79
N PHE A 60 4.51 6.31 -4.59
CA PHE A 60 3.24 6.88 -4.14
C PHE A 60 2.25 5.75 -3.79
N VAL A 61 2.16 4.75 -4.65
CA VAL A 61 1.29 3.57 -4.41
C VAL A 61 1.80 2.78 -3.21
N MET A 62 3.10 2.59 -3.10
CA MET A 62 3.69 1.92 -1.94
C MET A 62 3.37 2.66 -0.65
N GLY A 63 3.36 4.00 -0.70
CA GLY A 63 2.97 4.83 0.43
C GLY A 63 1.54 4.58 0.87
N GLN A 64 0.62 4.41 -0.08
CA GLN A 64 -0.77 4.10 0.24
C GLN A 64 -0.90 2.72 0.89
N LEU A 65 -0.22 1.72 0.35
CA LEU A 65 -0.23 0.38 0.95
C LEU A 65 0.43 0.39 2.33
N GLY A 66 1.52 1.13 2.49
CA GLY A 66 2.19 1.27 3.78
C GLY A 66 1.29 1.94 4.82
N GLN A 67 0.51 2.94 4.42
CA GLN A 67 -0.45 3.57 5.32
C GLN A 67 -1.51 2.57 5.79
N TYR A 68 -2.00 1.73 4.87
CA TYR A 68 -2.92 0.67 5.22
C TYR A 68 -2.31 -0.28 6.24
N VAL A 69 -1.07 -0.72 6.02
CA VAL A 69 -0.36 -1.61 6.94
C VAL A 69 -0.21 -0.94 8.32
N ASN A 70 0.14 0.34 8.35
CA ASN A 70 0.24 1.08 9.61
C ASN A 70 -1.11 1.17 10.33
N GLN A 71 -2.19 1.31 9.60
CA GLN A 71 -3.53 1.30 10.19
C GLN A 71 -3.87 -0.06 10.79
N LEU A 72 -3.47 -1.14 10.14
CA LEU A 72 -3.65 -2.49 10.67
C LEU A 72 -2.87 -2.68 11.97
N ALA A 73 -1.65 -2.17 12.02
CA ALA A 73 -0.82 -2.27 13.22
C ALA A 73 -1.40 -1.45 14.37
N GLY A 74 -1.86 -0.24 14.08
CA GLY A 74 -2.38 0.67 15.09
C GLY A 74 -1.35 0.96 16.17
N LYS A 75 -1.81 1.04 17.40
CA LYS A 75 -0.92 1.28 18.54
C LYS A 75 -0.43 0.00 19.20
N LYS A 76 -0.99 -1.15 18.80
CA LYS A 76 -0.69 -2.43 19.45
C LYS A 76 0.46 -3.18 18.81
N ALA A 77 0.84 -2.79 17.59
CA ALA A 77 1.88 -3.48 16.86
C ALA A 77 2.79 -2.48 16.17
N ARG A 78 3.99 -2.91 15.89
CA ARG A 78 4.91 -2.15 15.04
C ARG A 78 5.14 -2.90 13.75
N VAL A 79 5.38 -2.16 12.68
CA VAL A 79 5.73 -2.75 11.38
C VAL A 79 7.22 -3.03 11.42
N GLU A 80 7.58 -4.31 11.43
CA GLU A 80 8.97 -4.72 11.45
C GLU A 80 9.56 -4.74 10.04
N GLU A 81 8.74 -5.16 9.06
CA GLU A 81 9.18 -5.25 7.68
C GLU A 81 7.99 -4.99 6.77
N PHE A 82 8.25 -4.31 5.67
CA PHE A 82 7.27 -4.07 4.63
C PHE A 82 8.00 -4.08 3.29
N ARG A 83 7.57 -4.96 2.39
CA ARG A 83 8.14 -5.11 1.05
C ARG A 83 7.02 -5.09 0.03
N MET A 84 7.30 -4.51 -1.13
CA MET A 84 6.33 -4.45 -2.21
C MET A 84 7.01 -4.62 -3.55
N ARG A 85 6.38 -5.39 -4.42
CA ARG A 85 6.73 -5.46 -5.84
C ARG A 85 5.70 -4.66 -6.61
N PHE A 86 6.19 -3.88 -7.58
CA PHE A 86 5.32 -3.09 -8.43
C PHE A 86 4.78 -3.95 -9.56
N GLY A 87 3.50 -3.77 -9.88
CA GLY A 87 2.81 -4.47 -10.95
C GLY A 87 2.28 -3.49 -11.99
N ALA A 88 0.98 -3.53 -12.25
CA ALA A 88 0.35 -2.66 -13.24
C ALA A 88 0.50 -1.19 -12.86
N MET A 89 0.56 -0.33 -13.87
CA MET A 89 0.61 1.12 -13.68
C MET A 89 -0.76 1.63 -13.25
N ILE A 90 -0.75 2.71 -12.46
CA ILE A 90 -1.98 3.36 -12.08
C ILE A 90 -2.01 4.77 -12.65
N PHE A 91 -3.19 5.19 -13.12
CA PHE A 91 -3.39 6.47 -13.80
C PHE A 91 -4.24 7.39 -12.96
N PRO A 92 -4.19 8.70 -13.22
CA PRO A 92 -5.07 9.65 -12.54
C PRO A 92 -6.53 9.21 -12.63
N GLN A 93 -7.30 9.47 -11.59
CA GLN A 93 -8.69 9.12 -11.41
C GLN A 93 -8.94 7.64 -11.08
N GLU A 94 -7.94 6.79 -11.12
CA GLU A 94 -8.06 5.42 -10.66
C GLU A 94 -7.93 5.34 -9.15
N GLN A 95 -8.55 4.31 -8.57
CA GLN A 95 -8.55 4.10 -7.12
C GLN A 95 -7.74 2.86 -6.78
N VAL A 96 -6.95 2.95 -5.72
CA VAL A 96 -6.18 1.82 -5.22
C VAL A 96 -6.93 1.22 -4.03
N THR A 97 -7.18 -0.08 -4.10
CA THR A 97 -7.72 -0.85 -2.98
C THR A 97 -6.59 -1.62 -2.33
N CYS A 98 -6.41 -1.39 -1.04
CA CYS A 98 -5.40 -2.09 -0.25
C CYS A 98 -6.07 -3.23 0.51
N SER A 99 -5.44 -4.40 0.50
CA SER A 99 -5.97 -5.59 1.16
C SER A 99 -4.85 -6.43 1.71
N ALA A 100 -5.18 -7.38 2.58
CA ALA A 100 -4.19 -8.26 3.18
C ALA A 100 -4.81 -9.58 3.55
N ILE A 101 -3.96 -10.61 3.57
CA ILE A 101 -4.33 -11.96 4.01
C ILE A 101 -3.28 -12.39 5.03
N VAL A 102 -3.72 -12.95 6.15
CA VAL A 102 -2.81 -13.46 7.17
C VAL A 102 -2.16 -14.74 6.64
N GLU A 103 -0.84 -14.70 6.48
CA GLU A 103 -0.10 -15.85 5.98
C GLU A 103 0.36 -16.77 7.12
N LYS A 104 0.83 -16.18 8.23
CA LYS A 104 1.49 -16.94 9.28
C LYS A 104 1.44 -16.16 10.58
N ILE A 105 1.29 -16.88 11.67
CA ILE A 105 1.32 -16.30 13.02
C ILE A 105 2.33 -17.08 13.85
N GLU A 106 3.33 -16.37 14.37
CA GLU A 106 4.38 -16.95 15.19
C GLU A 106 4.47 -16.16 16.49
N GLY A 107 3.73 -16.57 17.51
CA GLY A 107 3.66 -15.84 18.75
C GLY A 107 3.05 -14.45 18.54
N LYS A 108 3.83 -13.41 18.77
CA LYS A 108 3.38 -12.04 18.58
C LYS A 108 3.72 -11.49 17.19
N ARG A 109 4.33 -12.30 16.33
CA ARG A 109 4.75 -11.89 14.99
C ARG A 109 3.74 -12.40 13.99
N VAL A 110 3.15 -11.49 13.22
CA VAL A 110 2.15 -11.82 12.20
C VAL A 110 2.69 -11.46 10.85
N HIS A 111 2.70 -12.43 9.94
CA HIS A 111 3.13 -12.25 8.56
C HIS A 111 1.89 -12.06 7.70
N LEU A 112 1.85 -10.98 6.94
CA LEU A 112 0.75 -10.65 6.04
C LEU A 112 1.23 -10.68 4.61
N ASN A 113 0.41 -11.22 3.72
CA ASN A 113 0.51 -10.92 2.30
C ASN A 113 -0.36 -9.71 2.04
N VAL A 114 0.20 -8.68 1.40
CA VAL A 114 -0.48 -7.41 1.20
C VAL A 114 -0.58 -7.11 -0.29
N TYR A 115 -1.65 -6.45 -0.68
CA TYR A 115 -1.99 -6.20 -2.07
C TYR A 115 -2.50 -4.80 -2.27
N ALA A 116 -2.06 -4.18 -3.36
CA ALA A 116 -2.66 -2.95 -3.89
C ALA A 116 -3.21 -3.30 -5.26
N SER A 117 -4.49 -3.02 -5.49
CA SER A 117 -5.15 -3.39 -6.73
C SER A 117 -6.02 -2.25 -7.24
N LYS A 118 -6.28 -2.25 -8.55
CA LYS A 118 -7.26 -1.39 -9.19
C LYS A 118 -8.22 -2.29 -9.94
N GLY A 119 -9.51 -2.11 -9.67
CA GLY A 119 -10.50 -3.03 -10.20
C GLY A 119 -10.36 -4.42 -9.57
N PRO A 120 -11.21 -5.37 -10.01
CA PRO A 120 -11.30 -6.65 -9.30
C PRO A 120 -10.13 -7.60 -9.49
N GLN A 121 -9.29 -7.41 -10.52
CA GLN A 121 -8.25 -8.39 -10.81
C GLN A 121 -6.92 -7.80 -11.22
N GLU A 122 -6.78 -6.49 -11.18
CA GLU A 122 -5.56 -5.85 -11.64
C GLU A 122 -4.68 -5.45 -10.46
N VAL A 123 -3.59 -6.20 -10.25
CA VAL A 123 -2.66 -5.95 -9.15
C VAL A 123 -1.69 -4.85 -9.54
N VAL A 124 -1.71 -3.76 -8.80
CA VAL A 124 -0.78 -2.63 -8.96
C VAL A 124 0.51 -2.90 -8.20
N GLY A 125 0.41 -3.64 -7.10
CA GLY A 125 1.55 -4.07 -6.33
C GLY A 125 1.15 -5.13 -5.33
N ASN A 126 2.11 -5.96 -4.94
CA ASN A 126 1.92 -6.94 -3.90
C ASN A 126 3.19 -7.10 -3.09
N GLY A 127 3.07 -7.65 -1.91
CA GLY A 127 4.22 -7.84 -1.07
C GLY A 127 3.89 -8.50 0.25
N THR A 128 4.75 -8.24 1.20
CA THR A 128 4.63 -8.81 2.53
C THR A 128 4.84 -7.74 3.58
N ALA A 129 4.22 -7.94 4.74
CA ALA A 129 4.45 -7.10 5.90
C ALA A 129 4.52 -7.98 7.13
N ILE A 130 5.38 -7.61 8.06
CA ILE A 130 5.49 -8.31 9.34
C ILE A 130 5.13 -7.33 10.44
N LEU A 131 4.11 -7.67 11.21
CA LEU A 131 3.69 -6.91 12.37
C LEU A 131 4.13 -7.65 13.63
N VAL A 132 4.73 -6.93 14.57
CA VAL A 132 5.09 -7.47 15.86
C VAL A 132 4.21 -6.81 16.90
N PHE A 133 3.33 -7.60 17.51
CA PHE A 133 2.42 -7.08 18.51
C PHE A 133 3.15 -6.91 19.82
N GLU A 134 3.10 -5.71 20.36
CA GLU A 134 3.66 -5.45 21.67
C GLU A 134 2.75 -6.09 22.73
N GLY A 135 3.34 -6.78 23.66
CA GLY A 135 2.55 -7.30 24.75
C GLY A 135 1.88 -6.15 25.48
N VAL A 136 0.68 -6.40 26.00
CA VAL A 136 0.10 -5.47 26.93
C VAL A 136 1.02 -5.43 28.11
N HIS A 137 1.82 -4.38 28.19
CA HIS A 137 2.65 -4.18 29.33
C HIS A 137 1.81 -3.59 30.40
N THR A 138 1.54 -4.38 31.15
CA THR A 138 0.91 -3.92 32.22
C THR A 138 1.75 -3.29 33.28
N HIS A 139 2.26 -3.44 32.58
CA HIS A 139 2.59 -3.12 33.38
C HIS A 139 2.82 -2.67 33.84
N GLU A 140 2.80 -2.78 33.63
CA GLU A 140 2.86 -2.64 33.90
C GLU A 140 2.91 -2.39 34.37
#